data_814ef993c4943baf11ffd5aa28611dd7
#
_entry.id   814ef993c4943baf11ffd5aa28611dd7
#
_cell.length_a   1.000
_cell.length_b   1.000
_cell.length_c   1.000
_cell.angle_alpha   90.00
_cell.angle_beta   90.00
_cell.angle_gamma   90.00
#
_symmetry.space_group_name_H-M   'P 1'
#
loop_
_entity.id
_entity.type
_entity.pdbx_description
1 polymer ?
#
loop_
_entity_poly.entity_id
_entity_poly.type
_entity_poly.pdbx_seq_one_letter_code
_entity_poly.pdbx_strand_id
1 'polypeptide(L)'
;MKVIAVVSAKGGVGKTTLAANLASVLATSGRRVIALDLDPQNALRLHFGVPLDSIDGLSRATLSGDAWQSIMFDGVDGVTVLPYGAVVEDDRRRFEAYIDHEPQWLLQSLESLRLDASDIVVIDTPPGSSVYTRTALCAATFALNVVLADAASYAAIPQMERMIDAYAAPRPDFGGVGYVVNQVDQSRQLTKDVLKVLRHLLGEKLFPGVIHQDEGVSESLACDTTLIHYDPLSQAAADFRACSQWLMSRVDSIAVSPGSVA
;
A
#
# COMPACT_ATOMS: atom_id res chain seq x y z
N MET A 1 15.23 4.08 4.22
CA MET A 1 13.93 4.03 3.49
C MET A 1 12.77 3.97 4.46
N LYS A 2 11.59 4.39 4.03
CA LYS A 2 10.33 4.29 4.78
C LYS A 2 9.39 3.35 4.03
N VAL A 3 8.83 2.37 4.72
CA VAL A 3 7.99 1.32 4.14
C VAL A 3 6.57 1.45 4.66
N ILE A 4 5.62 1.75 3.77
CA ILE A 4 4.21 1.93 4.08
C ILE A 4 3.45 0.71 3.55
N ALA A 5 2.95 -0.15 4.44
CA ALA A 5 2.10 -1.27 4.05
C ALA A 5 0.63 -0.81 4.01
N VAL A 6 0.01 -0.85 2.83
CA VAL A 6 -1.42 -0.57 2.65
C VAL A 6 -2.17 -1.88 2.84
N VAL A 7 -2.96 -1.96 3.90
CA VAL A 7 -3.64 -3.20 4.33
C VAL A 7 -5.15 -3.00 4.49
N SER A 8 -5.90 -4.07 4.44
CA SER A 8 -7.31 -4.08 4.83
C SER A 8 -7.79 -5.48 5.18
N ALA A 9 -8.74 -5.60 6.10
CA ALA A 9 -9.36 -6.87 6.43
C ALA A 9 -10.35 -7.37 5.36
N LYS A 10 -10.84 -6.48 4.48
CA LYS A 10 -11.85 -6.79 3.44
C LYS A 10 -11.31 -6.51 2.04
N GLY A 11 -11.80 -7.28 1.05
CA GLY A 11 -11.65 -6.99 -0.36
C GLY A 11 -12.56 -5.85 -0.84
N GLY A 12 -12.20 -5.21 -1.97
CA GLY A 12 -13.03 -4.19 -2.61
C GLY A 12 -13.05 -2.82 -1.92
N VAL A 13 -12.21 -2.59 -0.92
CA VAL A 13 -12.13 -1.29 -0.21
C VAL A 13 -11.29 -0.24 -0.95
N GLY A 14 -10.69 -0.59 -2.09
CA GLY A 14 -9.88 0.33 -2.90
C GLY A 14 -8.43 0.49 -2.41
N LYS A 15 -7.84 -0.54 -1.79
CA LYS A 15 -6.43 -0.52 -1.35
C LYS A 15 -5.45 -0.20 -2.48
N THR A 16 -5.51 -0.98 -3.55
CA THR A 16 -4.64 -0.83 -4.74
C THR A 16 -4.72 0.57 -5.32
N THR A 17 -5.94 1.08 -5.48
CA THR A 17 -6.17 2.46 -5.95
C THR A 17 -5.58 3.50 -5.00
N LEU A 18 -5.78 3.32 -3.67
CA LEU A 18 -5.20 4.22 -2.67
C LEU A 18 -3.67 4.16 -2.71
N ALA A 19 -3.08 2.95 -2.75
CA ALA A 19 -1.63 2.76 -2.83
C ALA A 19 -1.04 3.45 -4.06
N ALA A 20 -1.66 3.26 -5.23
CA ALA A 20 -1.22 3.86 -6.48
C ALA A 20 -1.28 5.41 -6.44
N ASN A 21 -2.42 5.97 -6.02
CA ASN A 21 -2.57 7.42 -5.98
C ASN A 21 -1.70 8.09 -4.90
N LEU A 22 -1.49 7.43 -3.74
CA LEU A 22 -0.54 7.93 -2.74
C LEU A 22 0.90 7.90 -3.27
N ALA A 23 1.31 6.82 -3.95
CA ALA A 23 2.64 6.74 -4.58
C ALA A 23 2.84 7.86 -5.61
N SER A 24 1.83 8.12 -6.45
CA SER A 24 1.83 9.20 -7.44
C SER A 24 1.94 10.59 -6.79
N VAL A 25 1.13 10.89 -5.75
CA VAL A 25 1.23 12.15 -5.00
C VAL A 25 2.61 12.34 -4.38
N LEU A 26 3.17 11.30 -3.79
CA LEU A 26 4.49 11.35 -3.15
C LEU A 26 5.61 11.58 -4.18
N ALA A 27 5.56 10.90 -5.31
CA ALA A 27 6.55 11.05 -6.38
C ALA A 27 6.48 12.45 -7.01
N THR A 28 5.28 12.96 -7.31
CA THR A 28 5.08 14.31 -7.86
C THR A 28 5.45 15.41 -6.85
N SER A 29 5.53 15.10 -5.55
CA SER A 29 6.07 16.00 -4.52
C SER A 29 7.60 15.98 -4.41
N GLY A 30 8.31 15.27 -5.30
CA GLY A 30 9.76 15.22 -5.39
C GLY A 30 10.42 14.11 -4.57
N ARG A 31 9.67 13.12 -4.08
CA ARG A 31 10.21 11.94 -3.39
C ARG A 31 10.53 10.82 -4.38
N ARG A 32 11.58 10.07 -4.12
CA ARG A 32 11.79 8.78 -4.81
C ARG A 32 10.85 7.76 -4.22
N VAL A 33 9.97 7.19 -5.06
CA VAL A 33 8.89 6.28 -4.62
C VAL A 33 8.94 4.97 -5.40
N ILE A 34 8.85 3.87 -4.66
CA ILE A 34 8.63 2.54 -5.22
C ILE A 34 7.21 2.09 -4.83
N ALA A 35 6.39 1.76 -5.82
CA ALA A 35 5.11 1.08 -5.64
C ALA A 35 5.32 -0.44 -5.84
N LEU A 36 5.13 -1.21 -4.77
CA LEU A 36 5.39 -2.64 -4.73
C LEU A 36 4.08 -3.41 -4.58
N ASP A 37 3.82 -4.35 -5.49
CA ASP A 37 2.62 -5.18 -5.47
C ASP A 37 2.90 -6.55 -4.84
N LEU A 38 2.27 -6.84 -3.71
CA LEU A 38 2.25 -8.17 -3.08
C LEU A 38 0.90 -8.88 -3.28
N ASP A 39 -0.05 -8.30 -4.03
CA ASP A 39 -1.29 -8.99 -4.33
C ASP A 39 -1.10 -9.89 -5.57
N PRO A 40 -1.37 -11.20 -5.48
CA PRO A 40 -1.31 -12.11 -6.64
C PRO A 40 -2.23 -11.71 -7.81
N GLN A 41 -3.20 -10.81 -7.58
CA GLN A 41 -4.01 -10.23 -8.66
C GLN A 41 -3.20 -9.28 -9.55
N ASN A 42 -2.03 -8.81 -9.09
CA ASN A 42 -1.09 -7.99 -9.85
C ASN A 42 -1.75 -6.74 -10.48
N ALA A 43 -2.64 -6.10 -9.73
CA ALA A 43 -3.48 -5.02 -10.23
C ALA A 43 -2.83 -3.63 -10.11
N LEU A 44 -1.84 -3.47 -9.22
CA LEU A 44 -1.18 -2.18 -9.01
C LEU A 44 -0.53 -1.64 -10.29
N ARG A 45 0.04 -2.53 -11.10
CA ARG A 45 0.68 -2.20 -12.39
C ARG A 45 -0.23 -1.48 -13.37
N LEU A 46 -1.55 -1.73 -13.31
CA LEU A 46 -2.54 -1.11 -14.21
C LEU A 46 -2.65 0.41 -14.00
N HIS A 47 -2.37 0.88 -12.80
CA HIS A 47 -2.38 2.30 -12.48
C HIS A 47 -1.15 3.05 -13.00
N PHE A 48 -0.15 2.34 -13.50
CA PHE A 48 1.14 2.93 -13.88
C PHE A 48 1.56 2.66 -15.32
N GLY A 49 0.68 2.09 -16.13
CA GLY A 49 0.94 1.82 -17.54
C GLY A 49 1.99 0.71 -17.78
N VAL A 50 2.21 -0.18 -16.80
CA VAL A 50 3.07 -1.35 -17.01
C VAL A 50 2.40 -2.30 -18.01
N PRO A 51 3.10 -2.79 -19.04
CA PRO A 51 2.52 -3.62 -20.09
C PRO A 51 1.81 -4.86 -19.54
N LEU A 52 0.60 -5.14 -20.02
CA LEU A 52 -0.23 -6.26 -19.56
C LEU A 52 0.35 -7.64 -19.95
N ASP A 53 1.12 -7.70 -21.01
CA ASP A 53 1.82 -8.90 -21.49
C ASP A 53 3.13 -9.18 -20.75
N SER A 54 3.59 -8.23 -19.91
CA SER A 54 4.75 -8.47 -19.05
C SER A 54 4.41 -9.51 -17.98
N ILE A 55 5.26 -10.53 -17.93
CA ILE A 55 5.19 -11.59 -16.91
C ILE A 55 6.16 -11.37 -15.75
N ASP A 56 7.04 -10.38 -15.88
CA ASP A 56 8.08 -10.11 -14.90
C ASP A 56 7.51 -9.51 -13.61
N GLY A 57 8.12 -9.88 -12.51
CA GLY A 57 7.74 -9.39 -11.19
C GLY A 57 8.45 -10.12 -10.06
N LEU A 58 8.21 -9.63 -8.86
CA LEU A 58 8.93 -10.06 -7.66
C LEU A 58 8.78 -11.57 -7.35
N SER A 59 7.61 -12.18 -7.65
CA SER A 59 7.39 -13.61 -7.41
C SER A 59 8.29 -14.49 -8.29
N ARG A 60 8.42 -14.15 -9.57
CA ARG A 60 9.30 -14.86 -10.52
C ARG A 60 10.75 -14.62 -10.20
N ALA A 61 11.16 -13.37 -10.03
CA ALA A 61 12.54 -13.01 -9.72
C ALA A 61 13.03 -13.69 -8.44
N THR A 62 12.19 -13.80 -7.42
CA THR A 62 12.53 -14.53 -6.19
C THR A 62 12.75 -16.02 -6.44
N LEU A 63 11.90 -16.66 -7.23
CA LEU A 63 12.02 -18.10 -7.52
C LEU A 63 13.21 -18.44 -8.44
N SER A 64 13.60 -17.51 -9.32
CA SER A 64 14.72 -17.68 -10.25
C SER A 64 16.05 -17.17 -9.66
N GLY A 65 16.01 -16.36 -8.61
CA GLY A 65 17.20 -15.70 -8.04
C GLY A 65 17.64 -14.46 -8.80
N ASP A 66 16.74 -13.87 -9.62
CA ASP A 66 17.04 -12.66 -10.37
C ASP A 66 17.05 -11.42 -9.46
N ALA A 67 17.88 -10.45 -9.83
CA ALA A 67 17.95 -9.19 -9.09
C ALA A 67 16.67 -8.34 -9.31
N TRP A 68 16.13 -7.72 -8.26
CA TRP A 68 14.93 -6.90 -8.34
C TRP A 68 15.07 -5.69 -9.27
N GLN A 69 16.29 -5.19 -9.45
CA GLN A 69 16.57 -4.10 -10.40
C GLN A 69 16.17 -4.44 -11.84
N SER A 70 16.23 -5.73 -12.23
CA SER A 70 15.90 -6.17 -13.59
C SER A 70 14.39 -6.26 -13.87
N ILE A 71 13.56 -6.17 -12.83
CA ILE A 71 12.09 -6.30 -12.91
C ILE A 71 11.36 -5.02 -12.51
N MET A 72 12.09 -3.92 -12.35
CA MET A 72 11.54 -2.61 -12.06
C MET A 72 11.04 -1.94 -13.35
N PHE A 73 9.89 -1.29 -13.28
CA PHE A 73 9.30 -0.53 -14.38
C PHE A 73 9.20 0.94 -13.98
N ASP A 74 9.45 1.81 -14.95
CA ASP A 74 9.17 3.24 -14.81
C ASP A 74 7.69 3.49 -15.11
N GLY A 75 6.93 3.82 -14.09
CA GLY A 75 5.53 4.15 -14.20
C GLY A 75 5.27 5.64 -14.40
N VAL A 76 4.00 6.00 -14.57
CA VAL A 76 3.59 7.42 -14.64
C VAL A 76 4.02 8.18 -13.38
N ASP A 77 4.08 9.50 -13.47
CA ASP A 77 4.43 10.42 -12.37
C ASP A 77 5.83 10.19 -11.74
N GLY A 78 6.70 9.40 -12.37
CA GLY A 78 8.04 9.08 -11.87
C GLY A 78 8.05 8.03 -10.75
N VAL A 79 6.98 7.25 -10.62
CA VAL A 79 6.92 6.12 -9.68
C VAL A 79 7.64 4.91 -10.28
N THR A 80 8.56 4.32 -9.53
CA THR A 80 9.11 3.01 -9.89
C THR A 80 8.17 1.90 -9.42
N VAL A 81 7.81 0.99 -10.31
CA VAL A 81 6.85 -0.09 -10.03
C VAL A 81 7.57 -1.42 -9.94
N LEU A 82 7.31 -2.16 -8.87
CA LEU A 82 7.70 -3.56 -8.68
C LEU A 82 6.41 -4.41 -8.69
N PRO A 83 6.02 -4.98 -9.84
CA PRO A 83 4.79 -5.77 -9.93
C PRO A 83 4.97 -7.13 -9.25
N TYR A 84 3.84 -7.76 -8.88
CA TYR A 84 3.85 -9.14 -8.40
C TYR A 84 4.40 -10.11 -9.46
N GLY A 85 4.07 -9.88 -10.72
CA GLY A 85 4.40 -10.74 -11.86
C GLY A 85 3.33 -11.82 -12.13
N ALA A 86 3.45 -12.46 -13.28
CA ALA A 86 2.56 -13.55 -13.67
C ALA A 86 3.22 -14.91 -13.38
N VAL A 87 2.60 -15.72 -12.55
CA VAL A 87 3.06 -17.08 -12.19
C VAL A 87 1.93 -18.10 -12.34
N VAL A 88 2.29 -19.33 -12.66
CA VAL A 88 1.37 -20.45 -12.59
C VAL A 88 1.11 -20.86 -11.14
N GLU A 89 0.03 -21.60 -10.89
CA GLU A 89 -0.41 -21.94 -9.53
C GLU A 89 0.66 -22.65 -8.69
N ASP A 90 1.44 -23.56 -9.30
CA ASP A 90 2.51 -24.26 -8.58
C ASP A 90 3.64 -23.35 -8.18
N ASP A 91 4.04 -22.38 -9.02
CA ASP A 91 5.05 -21.40 -8.68
C ASP A 91 4.53 -20.41 -7.63
N ARG A 92 3.24 -20.03 -7.69
CA ARG A 92 2.61 -19.24 -6.63
C ARG A 92 2.71 -19.92 -5.27
N ARG A 93 2.40 -21.22 -5.19
CA ARG A 93 2.51 -22.01 -3.95
C ARG A 93 3.96 -22.10 -3.46
N ARG A 94 4.91 -22.29 -4.38
CA ARG A 94 6.34 -22.32 -4.05
C ARG A 94 6.79 -20.95 -3.49
N PHE A 95 6.35 -19.88 -4.10
CA PHE A 95 6.65 -18.53 -3.62
C PHE A 95 6.02 -18.26 -2.25
N GLU A 96 4.74 -18.61 -2.04
CA GLU A 96 4.07 -18.51 -0.75
C GLU A 96 4.81 -19.30 0.35
N ALA A 97 5.19 -20.54 0.06
CA ALA A 97 5.97 -21.35 1.00
C ALA A 97 7.33 -20.72 1.30
N TYR A 98 8.00 -20.16 0.30
CA TYR A 98 9.28 -19.50 0.46
C TYR A 98 9.17 -18.29 1.41
N ILE A 99 8.25 -17.36 1.15
CA ILE A 99 8.08 -16.16 1.99
C ILE A 99 7.47 -16.47 3.38
N ASP A 100 6.83 -17.63 3.53
CA ASP A 100 6.36 -18.13 4.82
C ASP A 100 7.53 -18.56 5.73
N HIS A 101 8.57 -19.17 5.14
CA HIS A 101 9.76 -19.62 5.86
C HIS A 101 10.81 -18.52 6.04
N GLU A 102 10.79 -17.48 5.20
CA GLU A 102 11.78 -16.40 5.17
C GLU A 102 11.13 -15.04 5.53
N PRO A 103 10.79 -14.79 6.81
CA PRO A 103 10.06 -13.59 7.22
C PRO A 103 10.80 -12.27 6.89
N GLN A 104 12.13 -12.32 6.77
CA GLN A 104 12.98 -11.17 6.46
C GLN A 104 13.19 -10.94 4.97
N TRP A 105 12.69 -11.83 4.11
CA TRP A 105 12.89 -11.79 2.66
C TRP A 105 12.62 -10.41 2.06
N LEU A 106 11.47 -9.83 2.37
CA LEU A 106 11.07 -8.55 1.80
C LEU A 106 12.00 -7.41 2.21
N LEU A 107 12.37 -7.36 3.49
CA LEU A 107 13.28 -6.34 4.01
C LEU A 107 14.66 -6.46 3.38
N GLN A 108 15.23 -7.66 3.32
CA GLN A 108 16.53 -7.94 2.70
C GLN A 108 16.53 -7.61 1.20
N SER A 109 15.43 -7.92 0.51
CA SER A 109 15.27 -7.58 -0.91
C SER A 109 15.20 -6.07 -1.13
N LEU A 110 14.49 -5.34 -0.29
CA LEU A 110 14.43 -3.88 -0.33
C LEU A 110 15.80 -3.23 -0.01
N GLU A 111 16.56 -3.79 0.93
CA GLU A 111 17.92 -3.33 1.25
C GLU A 111 18.85 -3.46 0.04
N SER A 112 18.68 -4.51 -0.79
CA SER A 112 19.47 -4.71 -2.01
C SER A 112 19.30 -3.58 -3.04
N LEU A 113 18.20 -2.83 -2.98
CA LEU A 113 17.91 -1.69 -3.86
C LEU A 113 18.68 -0.42 -3.46
N ARG A 114 19.39 -0.43 -2.33
CA ARG A 114 20.19 0.71 -1.81
C ARG A 114 19.38 2.00 -1.74
N LEU A 115 18.21 1.92 -1.11
CA LEU A 115 17.32 3.06 -0.92
C LEU A 115 17.80 3.93 0.23
N ASP A 116 17.67 5.26 0.05
CA ASP A 116 18.02 6.24 1.07
C ASP A 116 16.94 6.35 2.16
N ALA A 117 17.27 7.02 3.27
CA ALA A 117 16.34 7.22 4.39
C ALA A 117 15.08 8.02 4.00
N SER A 118 15.18 8.86 2.96
CA SER A 118 14.07 9.67 2.41
C SER A 118 13.20 8.93 1.40
N ASP A 119 13.67 7.79 0.86
CA ASP A 119 12.96 7.02 -0.15
C ASP A 119 11.78 6.29 0.48
N ILE A 120 10.69 6.19 -0.29
CA ILE A 120 9.43 5.64 0.17
C ILE A 120 9.09 4.39 -0.64
N VAL A 121 8.70 3.33 0.05
CA VAL A 121 8.12 2.12 -0.53
C VAL A 121 6.66 2.06 -0.10
N VAL A 122 5.74 2.06 -1.06
CA VAL A 122 4.31 1.83 -0.83
C VAL A 122 3.99 0.41 -1.26
N ILE A 123 3.56 -0.42 -0.33
CA ILE A 123 3.25 -1.83 -0.59
C ILE A 123 1.74 -2.01 -0.66
N ASP A 124 1.24 -2.48 -1.81
CA ASP A 124 -0.12 -3.00 -1.94
C ASP A 124 -0.16 -4.47 -1.52
N THR A 125 -1.23 -4.86 -0.82
CA THR A 125 -1.38 -6.22 -0.27
C THR A 125 -2.73 -6.82 -0.64
N PRO A 126 -2.88 -8.16 -0.70
CA PRO A 126 -4.20 -8.76 -0.81
C PRO A 126 -5.03 -8.50 0.45
N PRO A 127 -6.37 -8.63 0.36
CA PRO A 127 -7.24 -8.43 1.51
C PRO A 127 -7.10 -9.53 2.57
N GLY A 128 -7.30 -9.16 3.82
CA GLY A 128 -7.37 -10.08 4.94
C GLY A 128 -6.02 -10.63 5.39
N SER A 129 -6.11 -11.73 6.15
CA SER A 129 -4.94 -12.42 6.69
C SER A 129 -4.34 -13.35 5.63
N SER A 130 -3.15 -13.02 5.15
CA SER A 130 -2.42 -13.83 4.18
C SER A 130 -0.92 -13.81 4.51
N VAL A 131 -0.17 -14.72 3.91
CA VAL A 131 1.30 -14.71 3.99
C VAL A 131 1.85 -13.39 3.45
N TYR A 132 1.27 -12.85 2.40
CA TYR A 132 1.65 -11.57 1.80
C TYR A 132 1.45 -10.38 2.74
N THR A 133 0.26 -10.30 3.36
CA THR A 133 -0.05 -9.24 4.35
C THR A 133 0.91 -9.32 5.54
N ARG A 134 1.19 -10.54 6.03
CA ARG A 134 2.20 -10.76 7.08
C ARG A 134 3.58 -10.27 6.65
N THR A 135 4.03 -10.67 5.45
CA THR A 135 5.33 -10.28 4.91
C THR A 135 5.47 -8.76 4.76
N ALA A 136 4.41 -8.09 4.26
CA ALA A 136 4.37 -6.63 4.20
C ALA A 136 4.50 -5.99 5.58
N LEU A 137 3.75 -6.49 6.57
CA LEU A 137 3.79 -5.98 7.95
C LEU A 137 5.14 -6.21 8.63
N CYS A 138 5.80 -7.34 8.36
CA CYS A 138 7.16 -7.60 8.85
C CYS A 138 8.20 -6.61 8.33
N ALA A 139 7.99 -6.00 7.16
CA ALA A 139 8.89 -5.00 6.59
C ALA A 139 8.46 -3.55 6.86
N ALA A 140 7.20 -3.32 7.26
CA ALA A 140 6.60 -2.00 7.36
C ALA A 140 7.23 -1.15 8.47
N THR A 141 7.50 0.13 8.16
CA THR A 141 7.73 1.17 9.18
C THR A 141 6.43 1.87 9.58
N PHE A 142 5.39 1.77 8.73
CA PHE A 142 4.06 2.28 9.02
C PHE A 142 3.01 1.43 8.31
N ALA A 143 1.88 1.13 8.98
CA ALA A 143 0.75 0.44 8.39
C ALA A 143 -0.39 1.43 8.10
N LEU A 144 -0.95 1.41 6.88
CA LEU A 144 -2.12 2.21 6.50
C LEU A 144 -3.30 1.27 6.25
N ASN A 145 -4.24 1.23 7.18
CA ASN A 145 -5.42 0.37 7.09
C ASN A 145 -6.58 1.08 6.38
N VAL A 146 -7.01 0.52 5.27
CA VAL A 146 -8.11 1.06 4.45
C VAL A 146 -9.43 0.42 4.87
N VAL A 147 -10.41 1.25 5.20
CA VAL A 147 -11.75 0.83 5.63
C VAL A 147 -12.83 1.56 4.83
N LEU A 148 -14.03 0.99 4.77
CA LEU A 148 -15.21 1.68 4.27
C LEU A 148 -16.05 2.19 5.46
N ALA A 149 -16.92 3.17 5.19
CA ALA A 149 -17.90 3.62 6.16
C ALA A 149 -19.11 2.66 6.24
N ASP A 150 -18.84 1.38 6.55
CA ASP A 150 -19.84 0.33 6.71
C ASP A 150 -19.61 -0.53 7.96
N ALA A 151 -20.66 -1.24 8.40
CA ALA A 151 -20.63 -2.06 9.60
C ALA A 151 -19.64 -3.23 9.50
N ALA A 152 -19.45 -3.79 8.31
CA ALA A 152 -18.57 -4.94 8.13
C ALA A 152 -17.08 -4.51 8.19
N SER A 153 -16.73 -3.33 7.67
CA SER A 153 -15.39 -2.75 7.83
C SER A 153 -15.09 -2.44 9.31
N TYR A 154 -16.07 -1.84 10.01
CA TYR A 154 -15.96 -1.59 11.45
C TYR A 154 -15.69 -2.87 12.23
N ALA A 155 -16.48 -3.92 12.00
CA ALA A 155 -16.34 -5.21 12.70
C ALA A 155 -15.01 -5.93 12.40
N ALA A 156 -14.38 -5.63 11.28
CA ALA A 156 -13.13 -6.25 10.85
C ALA A 156 -11.85 -5.55 11.36
N ILE A 157 -11.95 -4.34 11.92
CA ILE A 157 -10.81 -3.58 12.47
C ILE A 157 -9.99 -4.40 13.46
N PRO A 158 -10.59 -5.07 14.48
CA PRO A 158 -9.81 -5.83 15.46
C PRO A 158 -9.00 -6.99 14.87
N GLN A 159 -9.43 -7.55 13.74
CA GLN A 159 -8.67 -8.59 13.05
C GLN A 159 -7.35 -8.03 12.49
N MET A 160 -7.41 -6.87 11.84
CA MET A 160 -6.22 -6.23 11.28
C MET A 160 -5.30 -5.70 12.39
N GLU A 161 -5.85 -5.16 13.48
CA GLU A 161 -5.06 -4.73 14.63
C GLU A 161 -4.24 -5.87 15.21
N ARG A 162 -4.83 -7.06 15.40
CA ARG A 162 -4.09 -8.24 15.85
C ARG A 162 -2.94 -8.63 14.93
N MET A 163 -3.11 -8.49 13.61
CA MET A 163 -2.02 -8.76 12.67
C MET A 163 -0.90 -7.71 12.78
N ILE A 164 -1.27 -6.44 12.87
CA ILE A 164 -0.30 -5.34 13.03
C ILE A 164 0.48 -5.52 14.34
N ASP A 165 -0.21 -5.82 15.43
CA ASP A 165 0.40 -6.06 16.75
C ASP A 165 1.35 -7.27 16.73
N ALA A 166 0.99 -8.32 16.02
CA ALA A 166 1.79 -9.53 15.95
C ALA A 166 3.04 -9.40 15.07
N TYR A 167 2.96 -8.68 13.95
CA TYR A 167 3.99 -8.71 12.91
C TYR A 167 4.73 -7.40 12.70
N ALA A 168 4.09 -6.25 12.91
CA ALA A 168 4.71 -4.94 12.72
C ALA A 168 5.15 -4.31 14.05
N ALA A 169 4.29 -4.31 15.08
CA ALA A 169 4.57 -3.66 16.36
C ALA A 169 5.84 -4.12 17.09
N PRO A 170 6.31 -5.39 16.95
CA PRO A 170 7.57 -5.81 17.58
C PRO A 170 8.82 -5.15 16.98
N ARG A 171 8.73 -4.53 15.81
CA ARG A 171 9.88 -3.86 15.18
C ARG A 171 10.18 -2.53 15.87
N PRO A 172 11.45 -2.23 16.19
CA PRO A 172 11.83 -0.99 16.89
C PRO A 172 11.64 0.27 16.01
N ASP A 173 11.62 0.12 14.68
CA ASP A 173 11.43 1.18 13.70
C ASP A 173 9.98 1.31 13.21
N PHE A 174 9.04 0.55 13.78
CA PHE A 174 7.61 0.67 13.46
C PHE A 174 6.99 1.89 14.17
N GLY A 175 6.58 2.88 13.36
CA GLY A 175 6.04 4.14 13.85
C GLY A 175 4.53 4.14 14.11
N GLY A 176 3.84 3.04 13.82
CA GLY A 176 2.43 2.91 14.15
C GLY A 176 1.49 2.63 12.97
N VAL A 177 0.19 2.79 13.21
CA VAL A 177 -0.88 2.54 12.25
C VAL A 177 -1.72 3.78 12.02
N GLY A 178 -2.09 3.99 10.76
CA GLY A 178 -3.09 4.96 10.35
C GLY A 178 -4.30 4.29 9.70
N TYR A 179 -5.44 4.95 9.72
CA TYR A 179 -6.68 4.48 9.09
C TYR A 179 -7.19 5.51 8.09
N VAL A 180 -7.69 5.04 6.96
CA VAL A 180 -8.32 5.88 5.94
C VAL A 180 -9.70 5.33 5.61
N VAL A 181 -10.73 6.19 5.68
CA VAL A 181 -12.06 5.83 5.19
C VAL A 181 -12.15 6.19 3.72
N ASN A 182 -12.32 5.17 2.89
CA ASN A 182 -12.33 5.28 1.44
C ASN A 182 -13.74 5.14 0.85
N GLN A 183 -13.93 5.58 -0.40
CA GLN A 183 -15.18 5.46 -1.18
C GLN A 183 -16.40 6.05 -0.44
N VAL A 184 -16.23 7.23 0.14
CA VAL A 184 -17.27 7.85 0.95
C VAL A 184 -18.29 8.57 0.07
N ASP A 185 -19.53 8.08 0.12
CA ASP A 185 -20.71 8.78 -0.38
C ASP A 185 -21.38 9.55 0.77
N GLN A 186 -21.17 10.85 0.82
CA GLN A 186 -21.73 11.71 1.88
C GLN A 186 -23.24 11.96 1.75
N SER A 187 -23.88 11.52 0.67
CA SER A 187 -25.35 11.63 0.54
C SER A 187 -26.09 10.70 1.49
N ARG A 188 -25.46 9.58 1.89
CA ARG A 188 -26.07 8.53 2.70
C ARG A 188 -25.96 8.80 4.19
N GLN A 189 -27.09 8.77 4.90
CA GLN A 189 -27.13 8.99 6.35
C GLN A 189 -26.30 7.92 7.12
N LEU A 190 -26.43 6.64 6.73
CA LEU A 190 -25.67 5.56 7.36
C LEU A 190 -24.15 5.78 7.30
N THR A 191 -23.65 6.25 6.15
CA THR A 191 -22.24 6.61 5.99
C THR A 191 -21.79 7.65 7.00
N LYS A 192 -22.60 8.71 7.20
CA LYS A 192 -22.31 9.77 8.18
C LYS A 192 -22.27 9.25 9.62
N ASP A 193 -23.17 8.33 9.95
CA ASP A 193 -23.27 7.78 11.30
C ASP A 193 -22.08 6.82 11.58
N VAL A 194 -21.72 5.96 10.62
CA VAL A 194 -20.53 5.10 10.75
C VAL A 194 -19.23 5.92 10.83
N LEU A 195 -19.11 7.01 10.05
CA LEU A 195 -17.96 7.92 10.14
C LEU A 195 -17.80 8.51 11.54
N LYS A 196 -18.89 8.90 12.22
CA LYS A 196 -18.82 9.38 13.61
C LYS A 196 -18.29 8.31 14.57
N VAL A 197 -18.76 7.07 14.40
CA VAL A 197 -18.31 5.93 15.22
C VAL A 197 -16.83 5.66 14.99
N LEU A 198 -16.38 5.63 13.71
CA LEU A 198 -14.98 5.41 13.37
C LEU A 198 -14.07 6.52 13.93
N ARG A 199 -14.51 7.79 13.84
CA ARG A 199 -13.77 8.92 14.42
C ARG A 199 -13.61 8.81 15.93
N HIS A 200 -14.67 8.37 16.63
CA HIS A 200 -14.62 8.16 18.07
C HIS A 200 -13.71 6.99 18.46
N LEU A 201 -13.80 5.88 17.72
CA LEU A 201 -13.01 4.66 17.98
C LEU A 201 -11.53 4.85 17.72
N LEU A 202 -11.19 5.44 16.56
CA LEU A 202 -9.82 5.47 16.06
C LEU A 202 -9.05 6.74 16.45
N GLY A 203 -9.76 7.79 16.83
CA GLY A 203 -9.19 9.05 17.28
C GLY A 203 -8.14 9.61 16.32
N GLU A 204 -6.96 9.92 16.83
CA GLU A 204 -5.86 10.48 16.06
C GLU A 204 -5.23 9.52 15.03
N LYS A 205 -5.48 8.21 15.15
CA LYS A 205 -5.02 7.22 14.17
C LYS A 205 -5.80 7.34 12.85
N LEU A 206 -6.99 7.95 12.86
CA LEU A 206 -7.80 8.12 11.67
C LEU A 206 -7.37 9.39 10.91
N PHE A 207 -7.20 9.28 9.60
CA PHE A 207 -7.11 10.45 8.73
C PHE A 207 -8.35 11.34 8.94
N PRO A 208 -8.19 12.63 9.28
CA PRO A 208 -9.33 13.49 9.66
C PRO A 208 -10.28 13.76 8.49
N GLY A 209 -9.80 13.65 7.25
CA GLY A 209 -10.60 13.67 6.03
C GLY A 209 -11.21 12.32 5.70
N VAL A 210 -11.62 12.18 4.46
CA VAL A 210 -12.09 10.94 3.84
C VAL A 210 -11.63 10.93 2.37
N ILE A 211 -11.64 9.78 1.72
CA ILE A 211 -11.52 9.71 0.27
C ILE A 211 -12.94 9.54 -0.29
N HIS A 212 -13.41 10.52 -1.04
CA HIS A 212 -14.74 10.48 -1.64
C HIS A 212 -14.82 9.43 -2.75
N GLN A 213 -16.02 8.87 -2.92
CA GLN A 213 -16.32 8.10 -4.12
C GLN A 213 -16.28 9.03 -5.33
N ASP A 214 -15.54 8.61 -6.38
CA ASP A 214 -15.32 9.43 -7.58
C ASP A 214 -15.25 8.49 -8.80
N GLU A 215 -16.03 8.82 -9.84
CA GLU A 215 -16.06 8.02 -11.08
C GLU A 215 -14.74 8.12 -11.85
N GLY A 216 -14.04 9.25 -11.75
CA GLY A 216 -12.72 9.46 -12.34
C GLY A 216 -11.69 8.43 -11.92
N VAL A 217 -11.86 7.79 -10.75
CA VAL A 217 -11.01 6.67 -10.31
C VAL A 217 -11.12 5.46 -11.24
N SER A 218 -12.33 5.13 -11.69
CA SER A 218 -12.54 4.02 -12.63
C SER A 218 -12.10 4.38 -14.04
N GLU A 219 -12.32 5.63 -14.44
CA GLU A 219 -11.90 6.15 -15.74
C GLU A 219 -10.37 6.21 -15.85
N SER A 220 -9.67 6.67 -14.82
CA SER A 220 -8.22 6.70 -14.80
C SER A 220 -7.61 5.31 -14.94
N LEU A 221 -8.17 4.30 -14.26
CA LEU A 221 -7.73 2.91 -14.38
C LEU A 221 -7.95 2.38 -15.81
N ALA A 222 -9.06 2.74 -16.46
CA ALA A 222 -9.31 2.36 -17.85
C ALA A 222 -8.34 3.03 -18.84
N CYS A 223 -7.66 4.10 -18.41
CA CYS A 223 -6.61 4.81 -19.15
C CYS A 223 -5.19 4.43 -18.68
N ASP A 224 -5.02 3.32 -17.96
CA ASP A 224 -3.75 2.82 -17.43
C ASP A 224 -2.96 3.86 -16.64
N THR A 225 -3.65 4.69 -15.85
CA THR A 225 -3.02 5.78 -15.10
C THR A 225 -3.65 5.99 -13.72
N THR A 226 -3.06 6.87 -12.91
CA THR A 226 -3.62 7.27 -11.61
C THR A 226 -4.60 8.44 -11.75
N LEU A 227 -5.52 8.61 -10.80
CA LEU A 227 -6.41 9.77 -10.78
C LEU A 227 -5.64 11.09 -10.68
N ILE A 228 -4.53 11.08 -9.95
CA ILE A 228 -3.65 12.26 -9.81
C ILE A 228 -3.15 12.76 -11.16
N HIS A 229 -2.87 11.85 -12.09
CA HIS A 229 -2.46 12.17 -13.45
C HIS A 229 -3.65 12.48 -14.37
N TYR A 230 -4.73 11.70 -14.25
CA TYR A 230 -5.91 11.76 -15.13
C TYR A 230 -6.76 13.00 -14.90
N ASP A 231 -7.18 13.23 -13.65
CA ASP A 231 -7.95 14.42 -13.24
C ASP A 231 -7.40 15.02 -11.93
N PRO A 232 -6.34 15.81 -12.03
CA PRO A 232 -5.67 16.40 -10.87
C PRO A 232 -6.54 17.39 -10.08
N LEU A 233 -7.68 17.83 -10.64
CA LEU A 233 -8.57 18.82 -10.01
C LEU A 233 -9.80 18.20 -9.37
N SER A 234 -10.00 16.88 -9.51
CA SER A 234 -11.13 16.19 -8.89
C SER A 234 -11.10 16.22 -7.37
N GLN A 235 -12.28 15.99 -6.75
CA GLN A 235 -12.39 15.95 -5.29
C GLN A 235 -11.53 14.83 -4.71
N ALA A 236 -11.57 13.63 -5.28
CA ALA A 236 -10.78 12.52 -4.78
C ALA A 236 -9.27 12.75 -4.96
N ALA A 237 -8.82 13.43 -6.02
CA ALA A 237 -7.43 13.83 -6.16
C ALA A 237 -6.99 14.80 -5.05
N ALA A 238 -7.84 15.75 -4.67
CA ALA A 238 -7.59 16.63 -3.52
C ALA A 238 -7.54 15.84 -2.20
N ASP A 239 -8.42 14.85 -2.03
CA ASP A 239 -8.45 13.97 -0.86
C ASP A 239 -7.17 13.11 -0.75
N PHE A 240 -6.69 12.52 -1.86
CA PHE A 240 -5.44 11.77 -1.89
C PHE A 240 -4.25 12.65 -1.51
N ARG A 241 -4.20 13.91 -1.96
CA ARG A 241 -3.14 14.86 -1.56
C ARG A 241 -3.21 15.17 -0.06
N ALA A 242 -4.39 15.44 0.47
CA ALA A 242 -4.57 15.69 1.91
C ALA A 242 -4.21 14.46 2.75
N CYS A 243 -4.61 13.27 2.29
CA CYS A 243 -4.25 12.00 2.93
C CYS A 243 -2.73 11.77 2.91
N SER A 244 -2.07 12.04 1.78
CA SER A 244 -0.61 11.94 1.65
C SER A 244 0.12 12.88 2.60
N GLN A 245 -0.31 14.13 2.73
CA GLN A 245 0.26 15.09 3.66
C GLN A 245 0.12 14.64 5.11
N TRP A 246 -1.07 14.18 5.50
CA TRP A 246 -1.31 13.62 6.83
C TRP A 246 -0.45 12.38 7.09
N LEU A 247 -0.37 11.45 6.15
CA LEU A 247 0.44 10.25 6.24
C LEU A 247 1.91 10.61 6.46
N MET A 248 2.46 11.52 5.65
CA MET A 248 3.85 11.93 5.75
C MET A 248 4.18 12.66 7.05
N SER A 249 3.25 13.44 7.61
CA SER A 249 3.45 14.06 8.94
C SER A 249 3.71 13.03 10.04
N ARG A 250 3.20 11.80 9.90
CA ARG A 250 3.42 10.68 10.83
C ARG A 250 4.66 9.87 10.47
N VAL A 251 4.84 9.58 9.19
CA VAL A 251 5.96 8.76 8.70
C VAL A 251 7.30 9.51 8.82
N ASP A 252 7.34 10.81 8.59
CA ASP A 252 8.56 11.62 8.70
C ASP A 252 9.02 11.81 10.16
N SER A 253 8.11 11.67 11.13
CA SER A 253 8.44 11.71 12.55
C SER A 253 9.09 10.42 13.08
N ILE A 254 9.06 9.32 12.29
CA ILE A 254 9.66 8.04 12.68
C ILE A 254 11.18 8.16 12.57
N ALA A 255 11.89 7.99 13.70
CA ALA A 255 13.34 7.93 13.70
C ALA A 255 13.80 6.68 12.94
N VAL A 256 14.49 6.88 11.82
CA VAL A 256 15.17 5.77 11.11
C VAL A 256 16.39 5.41 11.95
N SER A 257 16.38 4.25 12.59
CA SER A 257 17.58 3.72 13.25
C SER A 257 18.66 3.56 12.18
N PRO A 258 19.86 4.14 12.36
CA PRO A 258 20.96 3.89 11.44
C PRO A 258 21.23 2.39 11.48
N GLY A 259 21.14 1.74 10.31
CA GLY A 259 21.39 0.32 10.18
C GLY A 259 22.72 -0.03 10.83
N SER A 260 22.73 -1.03 11.71
CA SER A 260 23.96 -1.60 12.25
C SER A 260 24.71 -2.27 11.08
N VAL A 261 25.64 -1.50 10.50
CA VAL A 261 26.70 -2.09 9.69
C VAL A 261 27.59 -2.81 10.68
N ALA A 262 27.49 -4.12 10.74
CA ALA A 262 28.49 -5.00 11.37
C ALA A 262 28.81 -6.13 10.40
#